data_b95fc79946464c8e2515f1de2b8667db
#
_entry.id   b95fc79946464c8e2515f1de2b8667db
#
_cell.length_a   1.000
_cell.length_b   1.000
_cell.length_c   1.000
_cell.angle_alpha   90.00
_cell.angle_beta   90.00
_cell.angle_gamma   90.00
#
_symmetry.space_group_name_H-M   'P 1'
#
loop_
_entity.id
_entity.type
_entity.pdbx_description
1 polymer ?
#
loop_
_entity_poly.entity_id
_entity_poly.type
_entity_poly.pdbx_seq_one_letter_code
_entity_poly.pdbx_strand_id
1 'polypeptide(L)'
;MNKPALYLITIVAAAGLGWWGWSLDRGRQAAIEIPAAASANTRSPGSTSGVHDGPARTPVPAGSGAPAARGPVNVEAARAELVSLNETAFTVGTLRANESVVVKPEIAGRVDRIAFEGGGLVRKGALLVALDATVAAAEAEQIRAELALARSNYQRTADLAGQKFVSESARDQAASNLKVVEAKLKLAEAKLAKTQIRAPFSGRLGLRNFSVGDFIREGAELVALEDVSQMKVDLRLPERYLGQLRRGQALELEFDAYPGRRFGAVLEAIDVQVDANGRSVVVRGRMSNPDGLLRAGMFAKASLTLAQRANAVVVPEEALVPAGESQFVYRIEDGKAMRVRVRTGLRRDGKVEIVEGLSGGDQVVTAGQPRLTRDATEVQVLGSVRQGG
;
A
#
# COMPACT_ATOMS: atom_id res chain seq x y z
N MET A 1 -37.72 40.37 -20.29
CA MET A 1 -36.51 39.89 -19.57
C MET A 1 -35.42 40.94 -19.76
N ASN A 2 -35.07 41.66 -18.71
CA ASN A 2 -34.27 42.88 -18.78
C ASN A 2 -32.77 42.56 -18.99
N LYS A 3 -32.27 42.98 -20.14
CA LYS A 3 -30.87 42.85 -20.57
C LYS A 3 -29.79 43.53 -19.66
N PRO A 4 -30.07 44.54 -18.80
CA PRO A 4 -29.06 45.19 -17.98
C PRO A 4 -28.57 44.33 -16.77
N ALA A 5 -29.34 43.35 -16.29
CA ALA A 5 -28.92 42.51 -15.14
C ALA A 5 -27.78 41.51 -15.50
N LEU A 6 -27.69 41.10 -16.75
CA LEU A 6 -26.67 40.14 -17.19
C LEU A 6 -25.26 40.78 -17.27
N TYR A 7 -25.17 42.07 -17.62
CA TYR A 7 -23.88 42.79 -17.70
C TYR A 7 -23.29 43.13 -16.33
N LEU A 8 -24.11 43.27 -15.31
CA LEU A 8 -23.62 43.57 -13.95
C LEU A 8 -22.97 42.34 -13.30
N ILE A 9 -23.47 41.14 -13.58
CA ILE A 9 -22.90 39.88 -13.06
C ILE A 9 -21.54 39.57 -13.72
N THR A 10 -21.36 39.87 -15.01
CA THR A 10 -20.10 39.63 -15.70
C THR A 10 -18.98 40.57 -15.26
N ILE A 11 -19.30 41.84 -14.91
CA ILE A 11 -18.33 42.82 -14.43
C ILE A 11 -17.84 42.45 -13.00
N VAL A 12 -18.72 41.96 -12.10
CA VAL A 12 -18.34 41.54 -10.75
C VAL A 12 -17.46 40.27 -10.77
N ALA A 13 -17.76 39.32 -11.67
CA ALA A 13 -16.94 38.12 -11.84
C ALA A 13 -15.52 38.44 -12.37
N ALA A 14 -15.38 39.38 -13.30
CA ALA A 14 -14.09 39.80 -13.85
C ALA A 14 -13.24 40.57 -12.82
N ALA A 15 -13.84 41.39 -11.96
CA ALA A 15 -13.15 42.11 -10.89
C ALA A 15 -12.68 41.15 -9.76
N GLY A 16 -13.45 40.09 -9.45
CA GLY A 16 -13.08 39.08 -8.45
C GLY A 16 -11.86 38.24 -8.86
N LEU A 17 -11.78 37.84 -10.12
CA LEU A 17 -10.67 37.08 -10.67
C LEU A 17 -9.38 37.91 -10.79
N GLY A 18 -9.49 39.21 -11.09
CA GLY A 18 -8.36 40.13 -11.14
C GLY A 18 -7.74 40.37 -9.75
N TRP A 19 -8.57 40.49 -8.70
CA TRP A 19 -8.10 40.69 -7.32
C TRP A 19 -7.45 39.43 -6.74
N TRP A 20 -7.93 38.25 -7.10
CA TRP A 20 -7.36 36.96 -6.66
C TRP A 20 -6.00 36.69 -7.33
N GLY A 21 -5.84 37.00 -8.62
CA GLY A 21 -4.54 36.94 -9.32
C GLY A 21 -3.49 37.88 -8.74
N TRP A 22 -3.89 39.11 -8.35
CA TRP A 22 -2.98 40.11 -7.77
C TRP A 22 -2.52 39.76 -6.34
N SER A 23 -3.34 39.04 -5.57
CA SER A 23 -2.96 38.58 -4.22
C SER A 23 -1.96 37.42 -4.22
N LEU A 24 -1.90 36.61 -5.29
CA LEU A 24 -0.98 35.48 -5.42
C LEU A 24 0.44 35.90 -5.85
N ASP A 25 0.58 37.06 -6.51
CA ASP A 25 1.89 37.54 -6.99
C ASP A 25 2.74 38.26 -5.91
N ARG A 26 2.11 38.72 -4.82
CA ARG A 26 2.83 39.37 -3.68
C ARG A 26 3.56 38.40 -2.76
N GLY A 27 3.37 37.07 -2.90
CA GLY A 27 4.01 36.07 -2.06
C GLY A 27 5.38 35.57 -2.55
N ARG A 28 5.88 36.07 -3.68
CA ARG A 28 7.09 35.49 -4.33
C ARG A 28 8.35 36.36 -4.33
N GLN A 29 8.36 37.50 -3.63
CA GLN A 29 9.56 38.35 -3.52
C GLN A 29 10.02 38.49 -2.08
N ALA A 30 10.47 37.42 -1.47
CA ALA A 30 11.38 37.41 -0.35
C ALA A 30 12.61 36.60 -0.71
N ALA A 31 13.50 37.20 -1.51
CA ALA A 31 14.82 36.66 -1.79
C ALA A 31 15.67 36.81 -0.54
N ILE A 32 16.21 35.72 -0.05
CA ILE A 32 17.17 35.65 1.04
C ILE A 32 18.52 36.10 0.48
N GLU A 33 18.97 37.28 0.87
CA GLU A 33 20.35 37.75 0.67
C GLU A 33 21.28 36.97 1.62
N ILE A 34 22.25 36.28 1.06
CA ILE A 34 23.38 35.67 1.76
C ILE A 34 24.52 36.71 1.72
N PRO A 35 25.04 37.20 2.84
CA PRO A 35 26.19 38.08 2.81
C PRO A 35 27.46 37.33 2.46
N ALA A 36 28.13 37.79 1.42
CA ALA A 36 29.48 37.36 1.03
C ALA A 36 30.49 37.86 2.04
N ALA A 37 31.19 36.98 2.74
CA ALA A 37 32.34 37.30 3.56
C ALA A 37 33.59 37.47 2.71
N ALA A 38 34.23 38.61 2.89
CA ALA A 38 35.39 39.09 2.16
C ALA A 38 36.65 38.27 2.41
N SER A 39 37.34 37.98 1.33
CA SER A 39 38.73 37.53 1.31
C SER A 39 39.67 38.64 1.75
N ALA A 40 40.43 38.43 2.80
CA ALA A 40 41.56 39.28 3.13
C ALA A 40 42.87 38.51 2.91
N ASN A 41 43.54 38.98 1.90
CA ASN A 41 44.88 38.62 1.46
C ASN A 41 45.90 39.30 2.41
N THR A 42 46.86 38.59 3.03
CA THR A 42 48.04 39.23 3.60
C THR A 42 49.29 38.43 3.26
N ARG A 43 50.15 39.15 2.60
CA ARG A 43 51.48 38.79 2.09
C ARG A 43 52.48 38.48 3.20
N SER A 44 53.41 37.58 2.85
CA SER A 44 54.77 37.46 3.43
C SER A 44 55.53 38.79 3.35
N PRO A 45 56.55 39.03 4.17
CA PRO A 45 57.88 38.74 3.66
C PRO A 45 58.96 38.32 4.69
N GLY A 46 59.99 37.68 4.16
CA GLY A 46 61.37 38.04 4.35
C GLY A 46 62.20 37.25 5.37
N SER A 47 62.96 36.39 4.81
CA SER A 47 64.41 36.13 4.98
C SER A 47 65.13 36.60 6.26
N THR A 48 65.89 35.71 6.87
CA THR A 48 67.35 35.93 6.97
C THR A 48 68.09 34.64 7.40
N SER A 49 69.20 34.49 6.79
CA SER A 49 70.26 33.51 6.94
C SER A 49 70.86 33.49 8.35
N GLY A 50 71.21 32.30 8.82
CA GLY A 50 72.10 32.10 9.97
C GLY A 50 72.90 30.80 9.80
N VAL A 51 74.05 30.95 9.27
CA VAL A 51 75.09 29.90 9.22
C VAL A 51 75.61 29.65 10.61
N HIS A 52 75.69 28.41 11.09
CA HIS A 52 76.50 27.98 12.17
C HIS A 52 77.17 26.61 11.84
N ASP A 53 78.41 26.71 11.64
CA ASP A 53 79.45 25.63 11.59
C ASP A 53 79.54 24.92 12.93
N GLY A 54 79.81 23.57 12.85
CA GLY A 54 80.36 22.83 13.94
C GLY A 54 79.95 21.35 13.96
N PRO A 55 80.75 20.46 14.43
CA PRO A 55 81.75 19.65 13.68
C PRO A 55 81.29 18.18 13.45
N ALA A 56 81.95 17.55 12.53
CA ALA A 56 81.85 16.18 12.11
C ALA A 56 81.75 15.15 13.24
N ARG A 57 80.78 14.29 13.17
CA ARG A 57 80.71 13.00 13.89
C ARG A 57 80.87 11.84 12.93
N THR A 58 81.82 11.01 13.21
CA THR A 58 82.19 9.74 12.63
C THR A 58 81.02 8.79 12.33
N PRO A 59 81.08 7.98 11.25
CA PRO A 59 80.08 6.97 10.90
C PRO A 59 80.21 5.76 11.84
N VAL A 60 79.07 5.43 12.48
CA VAL A 60 78.88 4.16 13.19
C VAL A 60 78.48 3.09 12.16
N PRO A 61 79.10 1.87 12.21
CA PRO A 61 78.82 0.80 11.24
C PRO A 61 77.42 0.30 11.34
N ALA A 62 76.75 0.19 10.17
CA ALA A 62 75.45 -0.43 10.00
C ALA A 62 75.47 -1.90 10.45
N GLY A 63 74.97 -2.17 11.61
CA GLY A 63 74.64 -3.53 12.02
C GLY A 63 73.53 -4.06 11.14
N SER A 64 73.79 -5.05 10.34
CA SER A 64 72.85 -5.88 9.63
C SER A 64 71.98 -6.66 10.65
N GLY A 65 70.88 -6.03 11.15
CA GLY A 65 69.85 -6.71 11.91
C GLY A 65 69.06 -7.58 10.96
N ALA A 66 69.19 -8.88 11.02
CA ALA A 66 68.30 -9.84 10.43
C ALA A 66 66.87 -9.51 10.87
N PRO A 67 65.85 -9.66 10.01
CA PRO A 67 64.47 -9.41 10.42
C PRO A 67 64.07 -10.38 11.54
N ALA A 68 63.94 -9.85 12.76
CA ALA A 68 63.45 -10.63 13.87
C ALA A 68 62.11 -11.25 13.46
N ALA A 69 61.99 -12.57 13.53
CA ALA A 69 60.77 -13.31 13.36
C ALA A 69 59.74 -12.72 14.36
N ARG A 70 58.82 -11.89 13.86
CA ARG A 70 57.75 -11.38 14.69
C ARG A 70 56.84 -12.56 15.03
N GLY A 71 56.72 -12.85 16.33
CA GLY A 71 55.82 -13.88 16.80
C GLY A 71 54.38 -13.67 16.30
N PRO A 72 53.53 -14.66 16.45
CA PRO A 72 52.15 -14.61 15.97
C PRO A 72 51.42 -13.36 16.49
N VAL A 73 50.66 -12.69 15.62
CA VAL A 73 49.90 -11.48 15.97
C VAL A 73 48.67 -11.89 16.77
N ASN A 74 48.49 -11.31 17.96
CA ASN A 74 47.31 -11.54 18.77
C ASN A 74 46.12 -10.84 18.15
N VAL A 75 45.02 -11.61 17.87
CA VAL A 75 43.78 -11.14 17.28
C VAL A 75 42.58 -11.72 18.01
N GLU A 76 41.44 -11.01 17.97
CA GLU A 76 40.16 -11.58 18.32
C GLU A 76 39.46 -12.07 17.04
N ALA A 77 38.70 -13.14 17.17
CA ALA A 77 38.00 -13.73 16.03
C ALA A 77 36.54 -14.12 16.37
N ALA A 78 35.69 -14.02 15.39
CA ALA A 78 34.34 -14.54 15.44
C ALA A 78 34.12 -15.56 14.32
N ARG A 79 33.14 -16.43 14.48
CA ARG A 79 32.68 -17.34 13.41
C ARG A 79 31.63 -16.69 12.56
N ALA A 80 31.71 -16.87 11.25
CA ALA A 80 30.67 -16.55 10.31
C ALA A 80 29.46 -17.46 10.57
N GLU A 81 28.36 -16.87 10.95
CA GLU A 81 27.12 -17.59 11.30
C GLU A 81 26.22 -17.72 10.06
N LEU A 82 25.46 -18.82 9.99
CA LEU A 82 24.37 -18.98 9.06
C LEU A 82 23.08 -18.56 9.74
N VAL A 83 22.46 -17.49 9.24
CA VAL A 83 21.19 -16.99 9.79
C VAL A 83 20.14 -16.83 8.70
N SER A 84 18.89 -16.93 9.09
CA SER A 84 17.79 -16.58 8.19
C SER A 84 17.61 -15.07 8.19
N LEU A 85 17.89 -14.42 7.06
CA LEU A 85 17.69 -12.99 6.86
C LEU A 85 16.44 -12.75 6.04
N ASN A 86 15.54 -11.93 6.60
CA ASN A 86 14.37 -11.42 5.88
C ASN A 86 14.65 -9.99 5.44
N GLU A 87 14.63 -9.76 4.13
CA GLU A 87 14.59 -8.41 3.58
C GLU A 87 13.16 -7.90 3.66
N THR A 88 12.94 -6.85 4.44
CA THR A 88 11.61 -6.34 4.74
C THR A 88 11.49 -4.89 4.29
N ALA A 89 10.44 -4.57 3.55
CA ALA A 89 10.06 -3.20 3.24
C ALA A 89 9.00 -2.72 4.24
N PHE A 90 9.23 -1.56 4.84
CA PHE A 90 8.27 -0.90 5.71
C PHE A 90 7.51 0.16 4.93
N THR A 91 6.20 0.22 5.13
CA THR A 91 5.32 1.19 4.49
C THR A 91 4.08 1.41 5.34
N VAL A 92 3.25 2.34 4.90
CA VAL A 92 1.95 2.59 5.52
C VAL A 92 0.85 2.44 4.48
N GLY A 93 -0.34 2.13 4.95
CA GLY A 93 -1.49 1.96 4.08
C GLY A 93 -2.81 2.21 4.75
N THR A 94 -3.87 2.09 3.97
CA THR A 94 -5.24 2.29 4.44
C THR A 94 -6.06 1.05 4.19
N LEU A 95 -6.81 0.64 5.21
CA LEU A 95 -7.75 -0.46 5.10
C LEU A 95 -8.98 -0.06 4.30
N ARG A 96 -9.45 -1.00 3.49
CA ARG A 96 -10.71 -0.94 2.77
C ARG A 96 -11.53 -2.18 3.07
N ALA A 97 -12.85 -2.02 3.05
CA ALA A 97 -13.75 -3.17 3.05
C ALA A 97 -13.54 -4.03 1.79
N ASN A 98 -13.89 -5.31 1.85
CA ASN A 98 -13.88 -6.18 0.68
C ASN A 98 -14.79 -5.64 -0.42
N GLU A 99 -16.03 -5.27 -0.04
CA GLU A 99 -17.00 -4.57 -0.86
C GLU A 99 -17.60 -3.43 -0.05
N SER A 100 -17.81 -2.28 -0.70
CA SER A 100 -18.44 -1.10 -0.08
C SER A 100 -19.38 -0.45 -1.07
N VAL A 101 -20.60 -0.17 -0.64
CA VAL A 101 -21.60 0.53 -1.45
C VAL A 101 -22.43 1.46 -0.56
N VAL A 102 -22.78 2.63 -1.08
CA VAL A 102 -23.82 3.45 -0.48
C VAL A 102 -25.14 3.06 -1.14
N VAL A 103 -26.02 2.48 -0.35
CA VAL A 103 -27.36 2.07 -0.80
C VAL A 103 -28.19 3.31 -1.11
N LYS A 104 -28.75 3.36 -2.33
CA LYS A 104 -29.56 4.47 -2.84
C LYS A 104 -30.87 3.93 -3.42
N PRO A 105 -32.00 4.65 -3.28
CA PRO A 105 -33.26 4.26 -3.92
C PRO A 105 -33.19 4.55 -5.43
N GLU A 106 -33.77 3.68 -6.23
CA GLU A 106 -33.92 3.85 -7.68
C GLU A 106 -35.17 4.60 -8.09
N ILE A 107 -36.06 4.85 -7.14
CA ILE A 107 -37.30 5.65 -7.32
C ILE A 107 -37.52 6.52 -6.09
N ALA A 108 -38.18 7.64 -6.28
CA ALA A 108 -38.61 8.50 -5.18
C ALA A 108 -39.84 7.92 -4.47
N GLY A 109 -39.91 8.12 -3.14
CA GLY A 109 -41.08 7.68 -2.36
C GLY A 109 -40.97 8.05 -0.90
N ARG A 110 -42.10 7.91 -0.17
CA ARG A 110 -42.13 8.04 1.29
C ARG A 110 -41.66 6.75 1.92
N VAL A 111 -40.86 6.84 2.97
CA VAL A 111 -40.45 5.68 3.78
C VAL A 111 -41.64 5.15 4.57
N ASP A 112 -42.06 3.95 4.24
CA ASP A 112 -43.11 3.22 4.99
C ASP A 112 -42.53 2.48 6.17
N ARG A 113 -41.40 1.75 5.95
CA ARG A 113 -40.77 0.92 6.98
C ARG A 113 -39.25 0.83 6.80
N ILE A 114 -38.53 0.81 7.93
CA ILE A 114 -37.12 0.54 8.03
C ILE A 114 -36.95 -0.81 8.73
N ALA A 115 -36.28 -1.74 8.08
CA ALA A 115 -36.14 -3.13 8.55
C ALA A 115 -34.72 -3.47 9.05
N PHE A 116 -33.92 -2.47 9.42
CA PHE A 116 -32.56 -2.66 9.93
C PHE A 116 -32.24 -1.69 11.08
N GLU A 117 -31.24 -2.04 11.84
CA GLU A 117 -30.63 -1.18 12.87
C GLU A 117 -29.30 -0.63 12.38
N GLY A 118 -28.98 0.64 12.69
CA GLY A 118 -27.70 1.27 12.37
C GLY A 118 -26.54 0.50 13.01
N GLY A 119 -25.51 0.20 12.24
CA GLY A 119 -24.36 -0.63 12.69
C GLY A 119 -24.62 -2.14 12.70
N GLY A 120 -25.83 -2.59 12.40
CA GLY A 120 -26.23 -3.99 12.37
C GLY A 120 -25.62 -4.80 11.21
N LEU A 121 -25.63 -6.12 11.34
CA LEU A 121 -25.26 -7.05 10.28
C LEU A 121 -26.49 -7.43 9.46
N VAL A 122 -26.36 -7.45 8.14
CA VAL A 122 -27.42 -7.88 7.24
C VAL A 122 -26.93 -8.93 6.26
N ARG A 123 -27.85 -9.79 5.79
CA ARG A 123 -27.57 -10.79 4.75
C ARG A 123 -27.95 -10.23 3.38
N LYS A 124 -27.29 -10.74 2.34
CA LYS A 124 -27.68 -10.47 0.94
C LYS A 124 -29.17 -10.72 0.73
N GLY A 125 -29.86 -9.77 0.06
CA GLY A 125 -31.29 -9.83 -0.21
C GLY A 125 -32.21 -9.40 0.94
N ALA A 126 -31.67 -9.16 2.15
CA ALA A 126 -32.47 -8.64 3.26
C ALA A 126 -33.11 -7.30 2.91
N LEU A 127 -34.37 -7.13 3.28
CA LEU A 127 -35.06 -5.85 3.14
C LEU A 127 -34.40 -4.84 4.08
N LEU A 128 -34.03 -3.68 3.53
CA LEU A 128 -33.50 -2.56 4.31
C LEU A 128 -34.57 -1.49 4.53
N VAL A 129 -35.15 -1.03 3.43
CA VAL A 129 -36.16 0.02 3.45
C VAL A 129 -37.30 -0.38 2.53
N ALA A 130 -38.54 -0.19 2.99
CA ALA A 130 -39.73 -0.22 2.16
C ALA A 130 -40.22 1.21 1.95
N LEU A 131 -40.43 1.60 0.70
CA LEU A 131 -41.12 2.81 0.35
C LEU A 131 -42.63 2.50 0.23
N ASP A 132 -43.46 3.53 0.34
CA ASP A 132 -44.92 3.41 0.11
C ASP A 132 -45.18 2.85 -1.29
N ALA A 133 -45.68 1.63 -1.33
CA ALA A 133 -45.93 0.88 -2.55
C ALA A 133 -47.38 0.93 -3.02
N THR A 134 -48.26 1.69 -2.34
CA THR A 134 -49.70 1.66 -2.55
C THR A 134 -50.09 1.87 -4.02
N VAL A 135 -49.51 2.89 -4.66
CA VAL A 135 -49.79 3.21 -6.07
C VAL A 135 -49.22 2.17 -7.01
N ALA A 136 -47.96 1.77 -6.78
CA ALA A 136 -47.29 0.77 -7.63
C ALA A 136 -47.94 -0.61 -7.53
N ALA A 137 -48.41 -0.99 -6.35
CA ALA A 137 -49.15 -2.23 -6.12
C ALA A 137 -50.50 -2.22 -6.84
N ALA A 138 -51.24 -1.11 -6.76
CA ALA A 138 -52.52 -0.95 -7.47
C ALA A 138 -52.32 -0.97 -9.00
N GLU A 139 -51.28 -0.33 -9.55
CA GLU A 139 -50.94 -0.38 -10.98
C GLU A 139 -50.64 -1.81 -11.43
N ALA A 140 -49.85 -2.56 -10.66
CA ALA A 140 -49.55 -3.95 -10.99
C ALA A 140 -50.79 -4.85 -10.94
N GLU A 141 -51.72 -4.64 -10.00
CA GLU A 141 -52.96 -5.41 -9.89
C GLU A 141 -53.92 -5.09 -11.05
N GLN A 142 -54.06 -3.82 -11.44
CA GLN A 142 -54.81 -3.43 -12.61
C GLN A 142 -54.32 -4.17 -13.87
N ILE A 143 -53.02 -4.16 -14.12
CA ILE A 143 -52.44 -4.81 -15.30
C ILE A 143 -52.57 -6.33 -15.22
N ARG A 144 -52.55 -6.94 -14.03
CA ARG A 144 -52.86 -8.38 -13.86
C ARG A 144 -54.27 -8.73 -14.30
N ALA A 145 -55.24 -7.87 -13.98
CA ALA A 145 -56.60 -8.06 -14.45
C ALA A 145 -56.69 -7.92 -15.99
N GLU A 146 -56.02 -6.92 -16.58
CA GLU A 146 -55.92 -6.76 -18.04
C GLU A 146 -55.27 -8.00 -18.71
N LEU A 147 -54.21 -8.58 -18.09
CA LEU A 147 -53.57 -9.78 -18.58
C LEU A 147 -54.52 -10.98 -18.56
N ALA A 148 -55.29 -11.16 -17.47
CA ALA A 148 -56.29 -12.23 -17.38
C ALA A 148 -57.30 -12.13 -18.50
N LEU A 149 -57.81 -10.93 -18.80
CA LEU A 149 -58.73 -10.68 -19.91
C LEU A 149 -58.07 -10.98 -21.27
N ALA A 150 -56.87 -10.46 -21.52
CA ALA A 150 -56.13 -10.70 -22.78
C ALA A 150 -55.85 -12.18 -23.01
N ARG A 151 -55.50 -12.92 -21.94
CA ARG A 151 -55.26 -14.39 -22.00
C ARG A 151 -56.54 -15.13 -22.32
N SER A 152 -57.68 -14.81 -21.69
CA SER A 152 -58.96 -15.43 -22.00
C SER A 152 -59.42 -15.14 -23.43
N ASN A 153 -59.23 -13.90 -23.91
CA ASN A 153 -59.53 -13.54 -25.29
C ASN A 153 -58.66 -14.28 -26.30
N TYR A 154 -57.38 -14.39 -26.06
CA TYR A 154 -56.47 -15.17 -26.91
C TYR A 154 -56.87 -16.66 -26.95
N GLN A 155 -57.13 -17.29 -25.81
CA GLN A 155 -57.59 -18.68 -25.73
C GLN A 155 -58.87 -18.92 -26.53
N ARG A 156 -59.86 -18.07 -26.31
CA ARG A 156 -61.16 -18.16 -27.06
C ARG A 156 -60.96 -18.00 -28.57
N THR A 157 -60.11 -17.02 -28.98
CA THR A 157 -59.85 -16.77 -30.40
C THR A 157 -59.03 -17.92 -31.00
N ALA A 158 -58.08 -18.52 -30.25
CA ALA A 158 -57.34 -19.67 -30.68
C ALA A 158 -58.20 -20.93 -30.89
N ASP A 159 -59.12 -21.16 -29.96
CA ASP A 159 -60.12 -22.27 -30.07
C ASP A 159 -61.02 -22.12 -31.30
N LEU A 160 -61.56 -20.89 -31.54
CA LEU A 160 -62.37 -20.58 -32.69
C LEU A 160 -61.58 -20.64 -34.02
N ALA A 161 -60.30 -20.28 -34.03
CA ALA A 161 -59.45 -20.41 -35.19
C ALA A 161 -59.17 -21.88 -35.51
N GLY A 162 -58.96 -22.73 -34.48
CA GLY A 162 -58.84 -24.18 -34.64
C GLY A 162 -60.09 -24.82 -35.26
N GLN A 163 -61.26 -24.26 -34.98
CA GLN A 163 -62.53 -24.65 -35.56
C GLN A 163 -62.85 -23.95 -36.89
N LYS A 164 -61.96 -23.09 -37.41
CA LYS A 164 -62.10 -22.29 -38.65
C LYS A 164 -63.21 -21.25 -38.60
N PHE A 165 -63.69 -20.84 -37.43
CA PHE A 165 -64.70 -19.78 -37.28
C PHE A 165 -64.14 -18.35 -37.33
N VAL A 166 -62.83 -18.19 -37.13
CA VAL A 166 -62.11 -16.94 -37.25
C VAL A 166 -60.82 -17.09 -38.08
N SER A 167 -60.29 -16.01 -38.62
CA SER A 167 -59.03 -16.02 -39.40
C SER A 167 -57.80 -16.22 -38.50
N GLU A 168 -56.72 -16.75 -39.07
CA GLU A 168 -55.41 -16.84 -38.40
C GLU A 168 -54.89 -15.47 -38.02
N SER A 169 -55.16 -14.43 -38.83
CA SER A 169 -54.81 -13.04 -38.51
C SER A 169 -55.50 -12.56 -37.22
N ALA A 170 -56.74 -12.95 -36.94
CA ALA A 170 -57.41 -12.61 -35.70
C ALA A 170 -56.76 -13.27 -34.47
N ARG A 171 -56.34 -14.54 -34.62
CA ARG A 171 -55.56 -15.26 -33.58
C ARG A 171 -54.22 -14.55 -33.33
N ASP A 172 -53.51 -14.23 -34.42
CA ASP A 172 -52.18 -13.57 -34.33
C ASP A 172 -52.30 -12.14 -33.72
N GLN A 173 -53.37 -11.45 -34.00
CA GLN A 173 -53.68 -10.15 -33.34
C GLN A 173 -53.92 -10.34 -31.84
N ALA A 174 -54.72 -11.36 -31.44
CA ALA A 174 -54.95 -11.63 -30.02
C ALA A 174 -53.70 -12.08 -29.29
N ALA A 175 -52.84 -12.91 -29.95
CA ALA A 175 -51.55 -13.31 -29.45
C ALA A 175 -50.59 -12.10 -29.26
N SER A 176 -50.60 -11.18 -30.20
CA SER A 176 -49.77 -9.95 -30.12
C SER A 176 -50.22 -9.06 -28.97
N ASN A 177 -51.54 -8.89 -28.80
CA ASN A 177 -52.09 -8.14 -27.67
C ASN A 177 -51.76 -8.77 -26.31
N LEU A 178 -51.84 -10.10 -26.19
CA LEU A 178 -51.43 -10.80 -24.98
C LEU A 178 -49.96 -10.50 -24.63
N LYS A 179 -49.03 -10.58 -25.61
CA LYS A 179 -47.62 -10.25 -25.40
C LYS A 179 -47.40 -8.80 -24.95
N VAL A 180 -48.15 -7.86 -25.50
CA VAL A 180 -48.10 -6.44 -25.08
C VAL A 180 -48.48 -6.28 -23.62
N VAL A 181 -49.58 -6.92 -23.19
CA VAL A 181 -50.03 -6.82 -21.79
C VAL A 181 -49.07 -7.55 -20.83
N GLU A 182 -48.51 -8.68 -21.25
CA GLU A 182 -47.45 -9.36 -20.47
C GLU A 182 -46.22 -8.45 -20.25
N ALA A 183 -45.81 -7.72 -21.28
CA ALA A 183 -44.72 -6.76 -21.16
C ALA A 183 -45.04 -5.59 -20.21
N LYS A 184 -46.30 -5.08 -20.27
CA LYS A 184 -46.78 -4.05 -19.32
C LYS A 184 -46.74 -4.55 -17.88
N LEU A 185 -47.16 -5.80 -17.63
CA LEU A 185 -47.14 -6.36 -16.28
C LEU A 185 -45.70 -6.44 -15.76
N LYS A 186 -44.75 -6.93 -16.55
CA LYS A 186 -43.33 -6.97 -16.16
C LYS A 186 -42.80 -5.59 -15.78
N LEU A 187 -43.20 -4.54 -16.52
CA LEU A 187 -42.80 -3.16 -16.19
C LEU A 187 -43.37 -2.72 -14.84
N ALA A 188 -44.69 -2.96 -14.60
CA ALA A 188 -45.33 -2.59 -13.34
C ALA A 188 -44.73 -3.36 -12.14
N GLU A 189 -44.48 -4.65 -12.30
CA GLU A 189 -43.82 -5.48 -11.27
C GLU A 189 -42.41 -5.00 -10.98
N ALA A 190 -41.65 -4.57 -12.00
CA ALA A 190 -40.31 -4.01 -11.81
C ALA A 190 -40.36 -2.68 -11.03
N LYS A 191 -41.36 -1.81 -11.31
CA LYS A 191 -41.59 -0.57 -10.53
C LYS A 191 -41.96 -0.89 -9.07
N LEU A 192 -42.84 -1.86 -8.85
CA LEU A 192 -43.20 -2.32 -7.51
C LEU A 192 -41.99 -2.91 -6.76
N ALA A 193 -41.15 -3.71 -7.43
CA ALA A 193 -39.96 -4.26 -6.82
C ALA A 193 -38.99 -3.18 -6.36
N LYS A 194 -38.89 -2.05 -7.09
CA LYS A 194 -38.02 -0.90 -6.73
C LYS A 194 -38.50 -0.16 -5.46
N THR A 195 -39.71 -0.36 -4.99
CA THR A 195 -40.13 0.17 -3.69
C THR A 195 -39.49 -0.57 -2.51
N GLN A 196 -38.95 -1.76 -2.74
CA GLN A 196 -38.26 -2.57 -1.73
C GLN A 196 -36.76 -2.51 -1.92
N ILE A 197 -36.10 -1.71 -1.11
CA ILE A 197 -34.64 -1.56 -1.16
C ILE A 197 -34.01 -2.66 -0.34
N ARG A 198 -33.21 -3.50 -1.00
CA ARG A 198 -32.59 -4.70 -0.41
C ARG A 198 -31.07 -4.62 -0.43
N ALA A 199 -30.42 -5.35 0.50
CA ALA A 199 -28.97 -5.46 0.55
C ALA A 199 -28.40 -6.23 -0.66
N PRO A 200 -27.47 -5.65 -1.45
CA PRO A 200 -26.88 -6.31 -2.60
C PRO A 200 -25.91 -7.45 -2.21
N PHE A 201 -25.28 -7.35 -1.05
CA PHE A 201 -24.41 -8.36 -0.46
C PHE A 201 -24.59 -8.38 1.07
N SER A 202 -23.99 -9.38 1.72
CA SER A 202 -24.00 -9.47 3.18
C SER A 202 -22.91 -8.59 3.76
N GLY A 203 -23.21 -7.82 4.81
CA GLY A 203 -22.25 -6.91 5.41
C GLY A 203 -22.79 -6.17 6.61
N ARG A 204 -22.04 -5.19 7.07
CA ARG A 204 -22.39 -4.27 8.15
C ARG A 204 -22.90 -2.98 7.59
N LEU A 205 -24.04 -2.52 8.15
CA LEU A 205 -24.63 -1.22 7.79
C LEU A 205 -23.98 -0.09 8.59
N GLY A 206 -23.89 1.07 7.97
CA GLY A 206 -23.57 2.32 8.62
C GLY A 206 -24.73 2.90 9.45
N LEU A 207 -24.59 4.16 9.82
CA LEU A 207 -25.67 4.91 10.48
C LEU A 207 -26.61 5.48 9.42
N ARG A 208 -27.90 5.52 9.73
CA ARG A 208 -28.92 6.13 8.89
C ARG A 208 -29.23 7.56 9.33
N ASN A 209 -29.56 8.42 8.37
CA ASN A 209 -29.92 9.82 8.60
C ASN A 209 -31.37 10.14 8.16
N PHE A 210 -32.24 9.13 8.14
CA PHE A 210 -33.64 9.26 7.75
C PHE A 210 -34.58 8.46 8.67
N SER A 211 -35.85 8.78 8.67
CA SER A 211 -36.86 8.19 9.53
C SER A 211 -38.06 7.69 8.71
N VAL A 212 -38.92 6.87 9.33
CA VAL A 212 -40.18 6.48 8.77
C VAL A 212 -41.03 7.74 8.58
N GLY A 213 -41.69 7.86 7.43
CA GLY A 213 -42.46 9.03 7.03
C GLY A 213 -41.70 10.05 6.16
N ASP A 214 -40.36 10.00 6.14
CA ASP A 214 -39.54 10.88 5.31
C ASP A 214 -39.79 10.61 3.81
N PHE A 215 -39.77 11.66 3.00
CA PHE A 215 -39.82 11.54 1.55
C PHE A 215 -38.42 11.54 0.98
N ILE A 216 -38.03 10.43 0.35
CA ILE A 216 -36.68 10.21 -0.21
C ILE A 216 -36.74 10.34 -1.73
N ARG A 217 -35.80 11.10 -2.29
CA ARG A 217 -35.62 11.25 -3.74
C ARG A 217 -34.80 10.10 -4.32
N GLU A 218 -35.00 9.84 -5.60
CA GLU A 218 -34.15 8.94 -6.37
C GLU A 218 -32.68 9.33 -6.24
N GLY A 219 -31.80 8.34 -6.02
CA GLY A 219 -30.38 8.54 -5.88
C GLY A 219 -29.91 9.10 -4.53
N ALA A 220 -30.80 9.43 -3.59
CA ALA A 220 -30.43 9.91 -2.27
C ALA A 220 -29.66 8.84 -1.48
N GLU A 221 -28.65 9.25 -0.72
CA GLU A 221 -27.86 8.32 0.10
C GLU A 221 -28.65 7.88 1.33
N LEU A 222 -28.90 6.57 1.47
CA LEU A 222 -29.62 6.00 2.59
C LEU A 222 -28.67 5.52 3.69
N VAL A 223 -27.83 4.57 3.36
CA VAL A 223 -26.93 3.93 4.32
C VAL A 223 -25.78 3.31 3.58
N ALA A 224 -24.57 3.37 4.17
CA ALA A 224 -23.41 2.63 3.69
C ALA A 224 -23.57 1.15 4.09
N LEU A 225 -23.23 0.25 3.18
CA LEU A 225 -23.13 -1.19 3.42
C LEU A 225 -21.72 -1.64 3.08
N GLU A 226 -21.05 -2.28 4.03
CA GLU A 226 -19.67 -2.74 3.90
C GLU A 226 -19.54 -4.20 4.25
N ASP A 227 -18.92 -4.98 3.36
CA ASP A 227 -18.43 -6.32 3.70
C ASP A 227 -17.08 -6.20 4.38
N VAL A 228 -17.10 -6.37 5.70
CA VAL A 228 -15.91 -6.31 6.56
C VAL A 228 -15.42 -7.71 6.98
N SER A 229 -15.94 -8.79 6.41
CA SER A 229 -15.51 -10.16 6.70
C SER A 229 -14.07 -10.42 6.28
N GLN A 230 -13.68 -9.82 5.16
CA GLN A 230 -12.32 -9.69 4.68
C GLN A 230 -12.00 -8.21 4.50
N MET A 231 -10.74 -7.86 4.70
CA MET A 231 -10.28 -6.49 4.52
C MET A 231 -9.19 -6.46 3.45
N LYS A 232 -9.18 -5.41 2.69
CA LYS A 232 -8.12 -5.07 1.74
C LYS A 232 -7.28 -3.96 2.34
N VAL A 233 -5.97 -4.02 2.18
CA VAL A 233 -5.05 -2.94 2.57
C VAL A 233 -4.33 -2.45 1.33
N ASP A 234 -4.47 -1.18 1.02
CA ASP A 234 -3.75 -0.54 -0.08
C ASP A 234 -2.48 0.12 0.48
N LEU A 235 -1.32 -0.36 0.03
CA LEU A 235 0.00 0.05 0.47
C LEU A 235 0.74 0.72 -0.68
N ARG A 236 1.56 1.74 -0.38
CA ARG A 236 2.41 2.39 -1.37
C ARG A 236 3.86 2.02 -1.13
N LEU A 237 4.49 1.39 -2.11
CA LEU A 237 5.88 0.98 -2.06
C LEU A 237 6.70 1.73 -3.11
N PRO A 238 7.94 2.15 -2.79
CA PRO A 238 8.86 2.71 -3.78
C PRO A 238 9.07 1.77 -4.97
N GLU A 239 9.15 2.33 -6.17
CA GLU A 239 9.32 1.61 -7.45
C GLU A 239 10.51 0.66 -7.44
N ARG A 240 11.58 0.98 -6.71
CA ARG A 240 12.79 0.12 -6.60
C ARG A 240 12.48 -1.30 -6.12
N TYR A 241 11.37 -1.53 -5.43
CA TYR A 241 10.97 -2.85 -4.95
C TYR A 241 10.15 -3.65 -5.96
N LEU A 242 9.71 -3.03 -7.08
CA LEU A 242 8.80 -3.65 -8.05
C LEU A 242 9.33 -4.99 -8.57
N GLY A 243 10.64 -5.08 -8.84
CA GLY A 243 11.28 -6.33 -9.30
C GLY A 243 11.24 -7.49 -8.30
N GLN A 244 11.04 -7.19 -7.00
CA GLN A 244 11.00 -8.16 -5.91
C GLN A 244 9.58 -8.50 -5.46
N LEU A 245 8.56 -7.73 -5.91
CA LEU A 245 7.18 -7.96 -5.53
C LEU A 245 6.61 -9.20 -6.23
N ARG A 246 5.96 -10.07 -5.46
CA ARG A 246 5.28 -11.27 -5.95
C ARG A 246 3.96 -11.44 -5.21
N ARG A 247 2.93 -11.86 -5.92
CA ARG A 247 1.67 -12.29 -5.28
C ARG A 247 1.95 -13.43 -4.30
N GLY A 248 1.25 -13.41 -3.17
CA GLY A 248 1.40 -14.42 -2.13
C GLY A 248 2.45 -14.09 -1.06
N GLN A 249 3.20 -12.99 -1.19
CA GLN A 249 4.14 -12.56 -0.15
C GLN A 249 3.40 -12.21 1.15
N ALA A 250 4.02 -12.58 2.27
CA ALA A 250 3.49 -12.28 3.60
C ALA A 250 3.63 -10.80 3.94
N LEU A 251 2.55 -10.26 4.48
CA LEU A 251 2.43 -8.92 5.03
C LEU A 251 2.11 -9.02 6.50
N GLU A 252 2.79 -8.26 7.32
CA GLU A 252 2.47 -8.08 8.73
C GLU A 252 2.00 -6.63 8.93
N LEU A 253 0.84 -6.48 9.55
CA LEU A 253 0.17 -5.18 9.72
C LEU A 253 0.03 -4.87 11.22
N GLU A 254 0.33 -3.63 11.57
CA GLU A 254 0.12 -3.10 12.92
C GLU A 254 -0.82 -1.88 12.83
N PHE A 255 -1.75 -1.80 13.77
CA PHE A 255 -2.73 -0.72 13.86
C PHE A 255 -2.59 0.01 15.17
N ASP A 256 -2.57 1.34 15.14
CA ASP A 256 -2.47 2.15 16.36
C ASP A 256 -3.68 1.95 17.29
N ALA A 257 -4.83 1.55 16.73
CA ALA A 257 -6.02 1.20 17.52
C ALA A 257 -5.87 -0.10 18.35
N TYR A 258 -4.90 -0.96 18.00
CA TYR A 258 -4.66 -2.26 18.66
C TYR A 258 -3.16 -2.44 18.92
N PRO A 259 -2.58 -1.68 19.86
CA PRO A 259 -1.15 -1.71 20.11
C PRO A 259 -0.68 -3.11 20.55
N GLY A 260 0.45 -3.56 20.01
CA GLY A 260 1.04 -4.87 20.31
C GLY A 260 0.38 -6.06 19.62
N ARG A 261 -0.71 -5.86 18.88
CA ARG A 261 -1.35 -6.92 18.08
C ARG A 261 -0.90 -6.84 16.62
N ARG A 262 -0.38 -7.94 16.10
CA ARG A 262 0.01 -8.08 14.70
C ARG A 262 -1.05 -8.84 13.91
N PHE A 263 -1.31 -8.37 12.71
CA PHE A 263 -2.31 -8.94 11.82
C PHE A 263 -1.63 -9.41 10.54
N GLY A 264 -1.77 -10.70 10.24
CA GLY A 264 -1.23 -11.28 9.02
C GLY A 264 -2.12 -10.94 7.82
N ALA A 265 -1.47 -10.57 6.72
CA ALA A 265 -2.11 -10.37 5.42
C ALA A 265 -1.24 -10.99 4.31
N VAL A 266 -1.79 -11.12 3.13
CA VAL A 266 -1.11 -11.67 1.97
C VAL A 266 -1.23 -10.70 0.81
N LEU A 267 -0.13 -10.46 0.10
CA LEU A 267 -0.10 -9.62 -1.10
C LEU A 267 -0.97 -10.27 -2.19
N GLU A 268 -2.09 -9.63 -2.52
CA GLU A 268 -3.07 -10.12 -3.48
C GLU A 268 -2.83 -9.58 -4.89
N ALA A 269 -2.54 -8.30 -5.00
CA ALA A 269 -2.37 -7.64 -6.29
C ALA A 269 -1.33 -6.53 -6.23
N ILE A 270 -0.71 -6.29 -7.38
CA ILE A 270 0.22 -5.18 -7.64
C ILE A 270 -0.42 -4.37 -8.75
N ASP A 271 -0.53 -3.05 -8.56
CA ASP A 271 -1.09 -2.17 -9.57
C ASP A 271 -0.21 -2.18 -10.84
N VAL A 272 -0.86 -2.05 -11.99
CA VAL A 272 -0.16 -1.96 -13.28
C VAL A 272 0.44 -0.58 -13.52
N GLN A 273 -0.02 0.43 -12.79
CA GLN A 273 0.44 1.81 -12.92
C GLN A 273 1.41 2.15 -11.79
N VAL A 274 2.49 2.85 -12.16
CA VAL A 274 3.42 3.49 -11.23
C VAL A 274 3.05 4.97 -11.15
N ASP A 275 2.85 5.48 -9.95
CA ASP A 275 2.65 6.92 -9.72
C ASP A 275 3.95 7.67 -10.03
N ALA A 276 3.94 8.41 -11.15
CA ALA A 276 5.10 9.16 -11.62
C ALA A 276 5.54 10.28 -10.64
N ASN A 277 4.60 10.88 -9.89
CA ASN A 277 4.91 11.95 -8.95
C ASN A 277 5.56 11.41 -7.68
N GLY A 278 5.05 10.28 -7.16
CA GLY A 278 5.57 9.65 -5.95
C GLY A 278 6.59 8.56 -6.21
N ARG A 279 6.89 8.19 -7.47
CA ARG A 279 7.73 7.04 -7.84
C ARG A 279 7.41 5.82 -7.01
N SER A 280 6.11 5.53 -6.90
CA SER A 280 5.59 4.47 -6.05
C SER A 280 4.59 3.61 -6.80
N VAL A 281 4.52 2.36 -6.42
CA VAL A 281 3.53 1.39 -6.89
C VAL A 281 2.54 1.10 -5.76
N VAL A 282 1.26 1.04 -6.10
CA VAL A 282 0.23 0.61 -5.17
C VAL A 282 0.18 -0.91 -5.17
N VAL A 283 0.21 -1.51 -3.98
CA VAL A 283 0.01 -2.93 -3.81
C VAL A 283 -1.16 -3.16 -2.87
N ARG A 284 -1.92 -4.21 -3.13
CA ARG A 284 -3.08 -4.59 -2.33
C ARG A 284 -2.82 -5.89 -1.59
N GLY A 285 -2.90 -5.82 -0.27
CA GLY A 285 -2.94 -6.98 0.59
C GLY A 285 -4.37 -7.37 0.92
N ARG A 286 -4.60 -8.64 1.23
CA ARG A 286 -5.87 -9.18 1.74
C ARG A 286 -5.65 -9.85 3.08
N MET A 287 -6.59 -9.63 4.00
CA MET A 287 -6.57 -10.20 5.33
C MET A 287 -7.98 -10.58 5.80
N SER A 288 -8.07 -11.55 6.69
CA SER A 288 -9.32 -11.94 7.34
C SER A 288 -9.61 -11.04 8.55
N ASN A 289 -10.88 -10.79 8.81
CA ASN A 289 -11.36 -10.00 9.95
C ASN A 289 -12.49 -10.72 10.69
N PRO A 290 -12.25 -11.93 11.25
CA PRO A 290 -13.30 -12.75 11.85
C PRO A 290 -13.96 -12.09 13.05
N ASP A 291 -13.21 -11.34 13.84
CA ASP A 291 -13.70 -10.65 15.05
C ASP A 291 -14.45 -9.35 14.71
N GLY A 292 -14.42 -8.89 13.44
CA GLY A 292 -15.03 -7.62 13.01
C GLY A 292 -14.43 -6.38 13.69
N LEU A 293 -13.19 -6.48 14.19
CA LEU A 293 -12.49 -5.40 14.89
C LEU A 293 -12.02 -4.31 13.94
N LEU A 294 -11.54 -4.72 12.75
CA LEU A 294 -10.99 -3.83 11.77
C LEU A 294 -12.10 -3.15 10.96
N ARG A 295 -11.90 -1.88 10.64
CA ARG A 295 -12.84 -1.04 9.90
C ARG A 295 -12.16 -0.41 8.70
N ALA A 296 -12.93 -0.17 7.65
CA ALA A 296 -12.46 0.62 6.52
C ALA A 296 -12.04 2.03 6.99
N GLY A 297 -10.99 2.57 6.37
CA GLY A 297 -10.39 3.84 6.74
C GLY A 297 -9.32 3.78 7.82
N MET A 298 -9.13 2.65 8.52
CA MET A 298 -8.02 2.51 9.48
C MET A 298 -6.67 2.58 8.78
N PHE A 299 -5.72 3.21 9.45
CA PHE A 299 -4.33 3.31 9.03
C PHE A 299 -3.54 2.12 9.54
N ALA A 300 -2.75 1.50 8.67
CA ALA A 300 -1.91 0.36 8.99
C ALA A 300 -0.44 0.68 8.75
N LYS A 301 0.41 0.33 9.68
CA LYS A 301 1.86 0.19 9.48
C LYS A 301 2.08 -1.22 8.96
N ALA A 302 2.73 -1.34 7.81
CA ALA A 302 2.92 -2.62 7.13
C ALA A 302 4.39 -2.94 6.97
N SER A 303 4.74 -4.18 7.25
CA SER A 303 6.02 -4.80 6.91
C SER A 303 5.79 -5.91 5.89
N LEU A 304 6.38 -5.74 4.70
CA LEU A 304 6.33 -6.69 3.61
C LEU A 304 7.64 -7.44 3.51
N THR A 305 7.59 -8.75 3.61
CA THR A 305 8.76 -9.61 3.38
C THR A 305 9.01 -9.72 1.87
N LEU A 306 10.09 -9.10 1.40
CA LEU A 306 10.50 -9.09 -0.01
C LEU A 306 11.24 -10.36 -0.41
N ALA A 307 12.21 -10.76 0.41
CA ALA A 307 13.01 -11.96 0.21
C ALA A 307 13.35 -12.61 1.55
N GLN A 308 13.35 -13.91 1.57
CA GLN A 308 13.84 -14.70 2.69
C GLN A 308 15.06 -15.51 2.25
N ARG A 309 16.20 -15.28 2.90
CA ARG A 309 17.44 -16.01 2.66
C ARG A 309 17.72 -16.88 3.87
N ALA A 310 17.43 -18.18 3.74
CA ALA A 310 17.52 -19.13 4.86
C ALA A 310 18.93 -19.34 5.39
N ASN A 311 19.96 -19.17 4.55
CA ASN A 311 21.35 -19.49 4.86
C ASN A 311 22.27 -18.29 4.52
N ALA A 312 21.93 -17.11 4.98
CA ALA A 312 22.78 -15.94 4.80
C ALA A 312 23.99 -16.03 5.74
N VAL A 313 25.19 -15.87 5.20
CA VAL A 313 26.44 -15.81 5.98
C VAL A 313 26.54 -14.41 6.59
N VAL A 314 26.60 -14.31 7.91
CA VAL A 314 26.76 -13.02 8.59
C VAL A 314 28.02 -13.01 9.46
N VAL A 315 28.65 -11.84 9.53
CA VAL A 315 29.81 -11.57 10.41
C VAL A 315 29.51 -10.29 11.21
N PRO A 316 30.15 -10.12 12.38
CA PRO A 316 30.12 -8.84 13.08
C PRO A 316 30.68 -7.72 12.19
N GLU A 317 30.05 -6.52 12.25
CA GLU A 317 30.49 -5.37 11.43
C GLU A 317 31.95 -4.98 11.68
N GLU A 318 32.44 -5.23 12.88
CA GLU A 318 33.83 -5.01 13.29
C GLU A 318 34.85 -5.85 12.48
N ALA A 319 34.44 -6.97 11.87
CA ALA A 319 35.28 -7.79 11.03
C ALA A 319 35.58 -7.17 9.67
N LEU A 320 34.81 -6.15 9.25
CA LEU A 320 34.99 -5.52 7.94
C LEU A 320 36.12 -4.51 7.94
N VAL A 321 36.95 -4.60 6.94
CA VAL A 321 38.05 -3.67 6.68
C VAL A 321 37.82 -2.97 5.36
N PRO A 322 37.44 -1.68 5.37
CA PRO A 322 37.26 -0.93 4.14
C PRO A 322 38.63 -0.59 3.50
N ALA A 323 38.72 -0.73 2.19
CA ALA A 323 39.88 -0.30 1.41
C ALA A 323 39.45 0.25 0.05
N GLY A 324 39.32 1.58 -0.04
CA GLY A 324 38.74 2.27 -1.19
C GLY A 324 37.27 1.89 -1.36
N GLU A 325 36.91 1.47 -2.56
CA GLU A 325 35.53 1.01 -2.87
C GLU A 325 35.27 -0.46 -2.54
N SER A 326 36.30 -1.19 -2.05
CA SER A 326 36.18 -2.61 -1.75
C SER A 326 36.14 -2.88 -0.25
N GLN A 327 35.44 -3.92 0.14
CA GLN A 327 35.38 -4.42 1.51
C GLN A 327 36.20 -5.72 1.59
N PHE A 328 36.95 -5.89 2.69
CA PHE A 328 37.75 -7.06 2.96
C PHE A 328 37.47 -7.58 4.36
N VAL A 329 37.74 -8.86 4.57
CA VAL A 329 37.82 -9.50 5.87
C VAL A 329 39.12 -10.27 5.96
N TYR A 330 39.61 -10.50 7.17
CA TYR A 330 40.70 -11.42 7.39
C TYR A 330 40.11 -12.75 7.86
N ARG A 331 40.14 -13.77 6.97
CA ARG A 331 39.78 -15.15 7.30
C ARG A 331 40.99 -15.87 7.91
N ILE A 332 40.74 -16.60 8.97
CA ILE A 332 41.77 -17.42 9.63
C ILE A 332 41.70 -18.84 9.06
N GLU A 333 42.78 -19.29 8.47
CA GLU A 333 42.94 -20.63 7.91
C GLU A 333 44.34 -21.16 8.32
N ASP A 334 44.39 -22.32 8.94
CA ASP A 334 45.63 -22.96 9.47
C ASP A 334 46.49 -22.02 10.34
N GLY A 335 45.87 -21.21 11.19
CA GLY A 335 46.59 -20.26 12.07
C GLY A 335 47.14 -19.01 11.36
N LYS A 336 46.74 -18.76 10.11
CA LYS A 336 47.14 -17.60 9.31
C LYS A 336 45.95 -16.76 8.93
N ALA A 337 46.09 -15.44 9.02
CA ALA A 337 45.07 -14.49 8.57
C ALA A 337 45.28 -14.19 7.08
N MET A 338 44.29 -14.61 6.28
CA MET A 338 44.22 -14.37 4.84
C MET A 338 43.27 -13.23 4.55
N ARG A 339 43.70 -12.24 3.79
CA ARG A 339 42.86 -11.13 3.38
C ARG A 339 41.94 -11.55 2.23
N VAL A 340 40.64 -11.58 2.46
CA VAL A 340 39.62 -11.99 1.48
C VAL A 340 38.77 -10.80 1.11
N ARG A 341 38.63 -10.56 -0.20
CA ARG A 341 37.66 -9.56 -0.69
C ARG A 341 36.24 -10.11 -0.55
N VAL A 342 35.37 -9.30 0.02
CA VAL A 342 33.99 -9.70 0.24
C VAL A 342 33.03 -8.72 -0.41
N ARG A 343 31.86 -9.23 -0.82
CA ARG A 343 30.72 -8.43 -1.21
C ARG A 343 29.71 -8.47 -0.07
N THR A 344 29.45 -7.31 0.51
CA THR A 344 28.52 -7.17 1.63
C THR A 344 27.08 -7.03 1.12
N GLY A 345 26.13 -7.55 1.88
CA GLY A 345 24.69 -7.41 1.68
C GLY A 345 24.04 -6.55 2.76
N LEU A 346 22.97 -7.08 3.37
CA LEU A 346 22.21 -6.40 4.42
C LEU A 346 23.03 -6.21 5.70
N ARG A 347 22.81 -5.05 6.35
CA ARG A 347 23.37 -4.74 7.69
C ARG A 347 22.23 -4.66 8.68
N ARG A 348 22.35 -5.42 9.75
CA ARG A 348 21.31 -5.46 10.79
C ARG A 348 21.90 -5.90 12.13
N ASP A 349 21.50 -5.21 13.20
CA ASP A 349 21.82 -5.56 14.60
C ASP A 349 23.33 -5.78 14.83
N GLY A 350 24.20 -4.91 14.25
CA GLY A 350 25.68 -5.00 14.36
C GLY A 350 26.31 -6.14 13.56
N LYS A 351 25.52 -6.85 12.75
CA LYS A 351 26.00 -7.91 11.84
C LYS A 351 25.83 -7.47 10.38
N VAL A 352 26.70 -7.96 9.51
CA VAL A 352 26.69 -7.69 8.07
C VAL A 352 26.64 -9.01 7.32
N GLU A 353 25.72 -9.10 6.36
CA GLU A 353 25.63 -10.21 5.42
C GLU A 353 26.82 -10.18 4.45
N ILE A 354 27.45 -11.32 4.26
CA ILE A 354 28.47 -11.55 3.23
C ILE A 354 27.85 -12.39 2.12
N VAL A 355 27.67 -11.75 0.96
CA VAL A 355 27.06 -12.39 -0.21
C VAL A 355 28.08 -13.24 -0.97
N GLU A 356 29.34 -12.80 -0.99
CA GLU A 356 30.47 -13.50 -1.66
C GLU A 356 31.71 -13.33 -0.86
N GLY A 357 32.56 -14.40 -0.82
CA GLY A 357 33.89 -14.38 -0.25
C GLY A 357 34.07 -15.14 1.06
N LEU A 358 32.98 -15.53 1.75
CA LEU A 358 33.02 -16.35 2.96
C LEU A 358 32.02 -17.49 2.91
N SER A 359 32.28 -18.54 3.65
CA SER A 359 31.40 -19.66 3.92
C SER A 359 30.92 -19.64 5.38
N GLY A 360 29.76 -20.28 5.64
CA GLY A 360 29.31 -20.46 7.03
C GLY A 360 30.30 -21.29 7.83
N GLY A 361 30.67 -20.81 9.03
CA GLY A 361 31.65 -21.44 9.90
C GLY A 361 33.05 -20.90 9.78
N ASP A 362 33.42 -20.11 8.75
CA ASP A 362 34.70 -19.45 8.60
C ASP A 362 35.01 -18.59 9.83
N GLN A 363 36.26 -18.62 10.30
CA GLN A 363 36.71 -17.71 11.35
C GLN A 363 37.24 -16.41 10.76
N VAL A 364 36.71 -15.28 11.23
CA VAL A 364 37.10 -13.94 10.77
C VAL A 364 37.61 -13.09 11.93
N VAL A 365 38.64 -12.29 11.66
CA VAL A 365 39.24 -11.40 12.67
C VAL A 365 38.32 -10.22 12.93
N THR A 366 37.96 -9.99 14.20
CA THR A 366 37.13 -8.87 14.66
C THR A 366 37.91 -7.74 15.30
N ALA A 367 39.10 -8.06 15.90
CA ALA A 367 39.99 -7.03 16.44
C ALA A 367 41.46 -7.40 16.17
N GLY A 368 42.31 -6.38 15.99
CA GLY A 368 43.73 -6.56 15.69
C GLY A 368 44.12 -6.42 14.21
N GLN A 369 43.16 -6.15 13.31
CA GLN A 369 43.37 -6.00 11.87
C GLN A 369 44.48 -5.01 11.48
N PRO A 370 44.69 -3.85 12.14
CA PRO A 370 45.76 -2.91 11.79
C PRO A 370 47.19 -3.49 11.90
N ARG A 371 47.35 -4.58 12.64
CA ARG A 371 48.63 -5.27 12.81
C ARG A 371 48.89 -6.30 11.70
N LEU A 372 47.89 -6.66 10.91
CA LEU A 372 47.93 -7.61 9.80
C LEU A 372 48.39 -6.87 8.52
N THR A 373 49.69 -6.57 8.42
CA THR A 373 50.24 -5.77 7.31
C THR A 373 50.62 -6.60 6.07
N ARG A 374 50.60 -7.93 6.15
CA ARG A 374 50.88 -8.86 5.04
C ARG A 374 49.83 -9.95 4.98
N ASP A 375 49.57 -10.46 3.77
CA ASP A 375 48.79 -11.67 3.61
C ASP A 375 49.47 -12.87 4.26
N ALA A 376 48.68 -13.82 4.76
CA ALA A 376 49.14 -15.02 5.45
C ALA A 376 49.98 -14.74 6.74
N THR A 377 49.68 -13.67 7.47
CA THR A 377 50.31 -13.38 8.76
C THR A 377 49.88 -14.43 9.79
N GLU A 378 50.87 -15.05 10.50
CA GLU A 378 50.56 -15.96 11.61
C GLU A 378 49.85 -15.22 12.74
N VAL A 379 48.70 -15.78 13.18
CA VAL A 379 47.87 -15.17 14.22
C VAL A 379 47.62 -16.13 15.37
N GLN A 380 47.53 -15.57 16.56
CA GLN A 380 47.09 -16.26 17.76
C GLN A 380 45.77 -15.68 18.21
N VAL A 381 44.70 -16.49 18.19
CA VAL A 381 43.37 -16.06 18.63
C VAL A 381 43.32 -16.00 20.14
N LEU A 382 43.18 -14.81 20.74
CA LEU A 382 43.17 -14.57 22.18
C LEU A 382 41.78 -14.75 22.84
N GLY A 383 40.73 -14.99 22.08
CA GLY A 383 39.40 -15.24 22.57
C GLY A 383 38.38 -15.13 21.43
N SER A 384 37.33 -15.93 21.48
CA SER A 384 36.14 -15.68 20.70
C SER A 384 35.27 -14.71 21.48
N VAL A 385 34.78 -13.64 20.86
CA VAL A 385 33.76 -12.76 21.45
C VAL A 385 32.60 -13.63 21.95
N ARG A 386 32.38 -13.64 23.29
CA ARG A 386 31.21 -14.28 23.89
C ARG A 386 29.99 -13.54 23.35
N GLN A 387 29.12 -14.26 22.68
CA GLN A 387 27.78 -13.78 22.34
C GLN A 387 27.09 -13.32 23.63
N GLY A 388 26.82 -11.99 23.73
CA GLY A 388 25.90 -11.45 24.71
C GLY A 388 24.49 -11.92 24.36
N GLY A 389 23.81 -12.52 25.33
CA GLY A 389 22.45 -13.02 25.23
C GLY A 389 21.38 -11.92 25.06
#